data_8b852bd270f907986139cff9d2159aa2
#
_entry.id   8b852bd270f907986139cff9d2159aa2
#
_cell.length_a   1.000
_cell.length_b   1.000
_cell.length_c   1.000
_cell.angle_alpha   90.00
_cell.angle_beta   90.00
_cell.angle_gamma   90.00
#
_symmetry.space_group_name_H-M   'P 1'
#
loop_
_entity.id
_entity.type
_entity.pdbx_description
1 polymer ?
#
loop_
_entity_poly.entity_id
_entity_poly.type
_entity_poly.pdbx_seq_one_letter_code
_entity_poly.pdbx_strand_id
1 'polypeptide(L)'
;MLELKKLGKRYRTGDHALKEVDLSVPAGQVLALIGPSGAGKSTLIRCINRLVEPTSGDVLLHGESLTRLRGGGLRKARRRIGMIFQEYALVERLSVMENVLSGRLGYVGFWSSYFRRFPQADIDTAFSLLQRVGLEPMADKRADELSGGQRQRVGIARALIQNPELLLIDEPTASLDPKTSRQIMRLITELCTERKLAAIINIHDVALAQMFAQRIVGLQLGSIVYDGSPEGLTPEVLTQIYGEEDWTAVRKRKDSESHQEVDELEENL
;
A
#
# COMPACT_ATOMS: atom_id res chain seq x y z
N MET A 1 3.30 14.87 -7.84
CA MET A 1 2.39 14.74 -6.71
C MET A 1 3.14 14.38 -5.42
N LEU A 2 3.79 13.23 -5.31
CA LEU A 2 4.75 12.90 -4.25
C LEU A 2 6.17 13.06 -4.77
N GLU A 3 7.06 13.69 -4.00
CA GLU A 3 8.49 13.79 -4.29
C GLU A 3 9.29 13.47 -3.03
N LEU A 4 10.28 12.61 -3.16
CA LEU A 4 11.29 12.34 -2.15
C LEU A 4 12.59 12.98 -2.60
N LYS A 5 13.24 13.77 -1.76
CA LYS A 5 14.49 14.47 -2.06
C LYS A 5 15.55 14.03 -1.08
N LYS A 6 16.51 13.23 -1.57
CA LYS A 6 17.65 12.68 -0.80
C LYS A 6 17.23 12.11 0.54
N LEU A 7 16.11 11.33 0.51
CA LEU A 7 15.51 10.79 1.73
C LEU A 7 16.44 9.74 2.33
N GLY A 8 16.88 9.97 3.55
CA GLY A 8 17.76 9.06 4.28
C GLY A 8 17.19 8.65 5.63
N LYS A 9 17.48 7.40 6.02
CA LYS A 9 17.15 6.88 7.35
C LYS A 9 18.31 6.08 7.91
N ARG A 10 18.84 6.55 9.04
CA ARG A 10 19.80 5.81 9.85
C ARG A 10 19.17 5.51 11.22
N TYR A 11 19.20 4.25 11.63
CA TYR A 11 18.74 3.84 12.94
C TYR A 11 19.82 4.07 14.01
N ARG A 12 19.43 4.04 15.29
CA ARG A 12 20.36 4.21 16.41
C ARG A 12 21.41 3.08 16.50
N THR A 13 21.11 1.92 15.93
CA THR A 13 22.04 0.79 15.77
C THR A 13 23.20 1.10 14.83
N GLY A 14 23.13 2.20 14.07
CA GLY A 14 24.12 2.58 13.06
C GLY A 14 23.72 2.18 11.64
N ASP A 15 22.70 1.33 11.48
CA ASP A 15 22.26 0.80 10.19
C ASP A 15 21.62 1.88 9.31
N HIS A 16 22.07 1.97 8.07
CA HIS A 16 21.51 2.83 7.04
C HIS A 16 20.41 2.09 6.28
N ALA A 17 19.15 2.29 6.70
CA ALA A 17 18.01 1.68 6.03
C ALA A 17 17.62 2.38 4.72
N LEU A 18 17.92 3.68 4.59
CA LEU A 18 17.75 4.45 3.34
C LEU A 18 18.96 5.36 3.14
N LYS A 19 19.44 5.43 1.88
CA LYS A 19 20.62 6.20 1.47
C LYS A 19 20.26 7.16 0.34
N GLU A 20 19.94 8.41 0.68
CA GLU A 20 19.67 9.49 -0.27
C GLU A 20 18.70 9.10 -1.39
N VAL A 21 17.55 8.54 -1.04
CA VAL A 21 16.54 8.11 -2.01
C VAL A 21 15.86 9.33 -2.63
N ASP A 22 15.98 9.46 -3.95
CA ASP A 22 15.23 10.39 -4.79
C ASP A 22 14.15 9.60 -5.56
N LEU A 23 12.88 10.02 -5.44
CA LEU A 23 11.77 9.36 -6.11
C LEU A 23 10.64 10.37 -6.34
N SER A 24 10.05 10.37 -7.52
CA SER A 24 8.83 11.12 -7.79
C SER A 24 7.71 10.18 -8.24
N VAL A 25 6.49 10.38 -7.71
CA VAL A 25 5.30 9.60 -8.08
C VAL A 25 4.21 10.58 -8.50
N PRO A 26 3.80 10.59 -9.77
CA PRO A 26 2.69 11.41 -10.24
C PRO A 26 1.34 10.91 -9.71
N ALA A 27 0.30 11.74 -9.81
CA ALA A 27 -1.05 11.34 -9.47
C ALA A 27 -1.54 10.21 -10.39
N GLY A 28 -2.26 9.25 -9.84
CA GLY A 28 -2.84 8.13 -10.58
C GLY A 28 -1.86 7.02 -10.95
N GLN A 29 -0.57 7.12 -10.58
CA GLN A 29 0.41 6.07 -10.86
C GLN A 29 0.43 5.01 -9.75
N VAL A 30 0.34 3.75 -10.14
CA VAL A 30 0.57 2.59 -9.27
C VAL A 30 2.02 2.14 -9.43
N LEU A 31 2.80 2.28 -8.37
CA LEU A 31 4.22 1.93 -8.30
C LEU A 31 4.43 0.77 -7.34
N ALA A 32 5.13 -0.26 -7.78
CA ALA A 32 5.59 -1.36 -6.92
C ALA A 32 7.02 -1.11 -6.42
N LEU A 33 7.25 -1.35 -5.13
CA LEU A 33 8.59 -1.44 -4.53
C LEU A 33 8.94 -2.92 -4.39
N ILE A 34 10.06 -3.33 -5.00
CA ILE A 34 10.60 -4.68 -4.90
C ILE A 34 12.00 -4.66 -4.32
N GLY A 35 12.50 -5.82 -3.90
CA GLY A 35 13.86 -6.01 -3.38
C GLY A 35 13.91 -6.99 -2.22
N PRO A 36 15.09 -7.43 -1.81
CA PRO A 36 15.26 -8.41 -0.74
C PRO A 36 14.75 -7.92 0.62
N SER A 37 14.59 -8.85 1.56
CA SER A 37 14.32 -8.51 2.95
C SER A 37 15.43 -7.60 3.50
N GLY A 38 15.05 -6.54 4.23
CA GLY A 38 16.02 -5.57 4.73
C GLY A 38 16.47 -4.50 3.72
N ALA A 39 16.03 -4.52 2.46
CA ALA A 39 16.41 -3.51 1.45
C ALA A 39 15.93 -2.09 1.78
N GLY A 40 15.02 -1.90 2.73
CA GLY A 40 14.51 -0.58 3.14
C GLY A 40 13.10 -0.25 2.69
N LYS A 41 12.39 -1.15 2.00
CA LYS A 41 11.06 -0.91 1.41
C LYS A 41 10.01 -0.44 2.42
N SER A 42 9.78 -1.20 3.50
CA SER A 42 8.83 -0.81 4.56
C SER A 42 9.29 0.43 5.31
N THR A 43 10.61 0.63 5.46
CA THR A 43 11.15 1.87 6.03
C THR A 43 10.85 3.08 5.13
N LEU A 44 10.96 2.94 3.81
CA LEU A 44 10.63 3.99 2.85
C LEU A 44 9.15 4.40 2.99
N ILE A 45 8.24 3.43 2.94
CA ILE A 45 6.79 3.67 3.11
C ILE A 45 6.50 4.37 4.45
N ARG A 46 7.11 3.90 5.53
CA ARG A 46 6.90 4.47 6.88
C ARG A 46 7.53 5.85 7.03
N CYS A 47 8.61 6.17 6.32
CA CYS A 47 9.18 7.52 6.27
C CYS A 47 8.29 8.48 5.49
N ILE A 48 7.67 8.06 4.38
CA ILE A 48 6.74 8.90 3.61
C ILE A 48 5.57 9.36 4.48
N ASN A 49 4.96 8.44 5.24
CA ASN A 49 3.88 8.77 6.18
C ASN A 49 4.36 9.31 7.53
N ARG A 50 5.69 9.44 7.71
CA ARG A 50 6.32 9.85 8.96
C ARG A 50 5.90 9.04 10.20
N LEU A 51 5.57 7.76 10.00
CA LEU A 51 5.51 6.80 11.11
C LEU A 51 6.92 6.50 11.63
N VAL A 52 7.91 6.58 10.74
CA VAL A 52 9.34 6.61 11.06
C VAL A 52 9.88 7.96 10.61
N GLU A 53 10.50 8.70 11.51
CA GLU A 53 11.12 9.98 11.15
C GLU A 53 12.35 9.75 10.29
N PRO A 54 12.45 10.36 9.09
CA PRO A 54 13.67 10.35 8.29
C PRO A 54 14.79 11.06 9.03
N THR A 55 16.03 10.66 8.76
CA THR A 55 17.22 11.29 9.36
C THR A 55 17.72 12.46 8.51
N SER A 56 17.51 12.40 7.20
CA SER A 56 17.89 13.44 6.22
C SER A 56 16.88 13.47 5.07
N GLY A 57 16.98 14.52 4.26
CA GLY A 57 16.14 14.71 3.08
C GLY A 57 14.76 15.24 3.39
N ASP A 58 13.90 15.23 2.39
CA ASP A 58 12.54 15.75 2.49
C ASP A 58 11.52 14.86 1.77
N VAL A 59 10.29 14.88 2.27
CA VAL A 59 9.10 14.27 1.65
C VAL A 59 8.14 15.40 1.31
N LEU A 60 7.85 15.57 0.04
CA LEU A 60 6.94 16.61 -0.45
C LEU A 60 5.67 15.95 -1.02
N LEU A 61 4.53 16.41 -0.55
CA LEU A 61 3.21 16.05 -1.10
C LEU A 61 2.59 17.31 -1.70
N HIS A 62 2.42 17.35 -3.02
CA HIS A 62 2.02 18.57 -3.77
C HIS A 62 2.90 19.79 -3.46
N GLY A 63 4.20 19.59 -3.29
CA GLY A 63 5.15 20.65 -2.95
C GLY A 63 5.19 21.05 -1.48
N GLU A 64 4.26 20.55 -0.64
CA GLU A 64 4.27 20.78 0.79
C GLU A 64 5.22 19.79 1.49
N SER A 65 6.21 20.31 2.24
CA SER A 65 7.16 19.47 2.97
C SER A 65 6.52 18.84 4.20
N LEU A 66 6.33 17.53 4.15
CA LEU A 66 5.80 16.77 5.29
C LEU A 66 6.79 16.68 6.44
N THR A 67 8.09 16.68 6.17
CA THR A 67 9.14 16.55 7.19
C THR A 67 9.20 17.77 8.12
N ARG A 68 8.78 18.93 7.65
CA ARG A 68 8.74 20.17 8.44
C ARG A 68 7.47 20.34 9.28
N LEU A 69 6.40 19.60 8.95
CA LEU A 69 5.13 19.71 9.68
C LEU A 69 5.23 19.14 11.09
N ARG A 70 4.45 19.68 12.01
CA ARG A 70 4.32 19.22 13.41
C ARG A 70 2.85 19.21 13.82
N GLY A 71 2.51 18.45 14.85
CA GLY A 71 1.21 18.47 15.52
C GLY A 71 0.01 18.40 14.55
N GLY A 72 -0.84 19.42 14.58
CA GLY A 72 -2.04 19.50 13.76
C GLY A 72 -1.79 19.53 12.24
N GLY A 73 -0.71 20.16 11.80
CA GLY A 73 -0.31 20.19 10.37
C GLY A 73 0.02 18.78 9.86
N LEU A 74 0.81 18.03 10.60
CA LEU A 74 1.14 16.65 10.25
C LEU A 74 -0.12 15.75 10.26
N ARG A 75 -1.02 15.95 11.23
CA ARG A 75 -2.31 15.23 11.26
C ARG A 75 -3.13 15.51 10.00
N LYS A 76 -3.23 16.77 9.56
CA LYS A 76 -3.93 17.14 8.33
C LYS A 76 -3.28 16.50 7.09
N ALA A 77 -1.95 16.52 7.00
CA ALA A 77 -1.24 15.89 5.89
C ALA A 77 -1.48 14.37 5.83
N ARG A 78 -1.44 13.69 6.97
CA ARG A 78 -1.72 12.24 7.06
C ARG A 78 -3.15 11.85 6.66
N ARG A 79 -4.15 12.75 6.75
CA ARG A 79 -5.50 12.49 6.23
C ARG A 79 -5.53 12.30 4.72
N ARG A 80 -4.56 12.89 4.01
CA ARG A 80 -4.41 12.79 2.55
C ARG A 80 -3.68 11.52 2.12
N ILE A 81 -3.18 10.73 3.08
CA ILE A 81 -2.40 9.51 2.86
C ILE A 81 -3.12 8.34 3.52
N GLY A 82 -3.67 7.44 2.71
CA GLY A 82 -4.20 6.17 3.19
C GLY A 82 -3.04 5.18 3.39
N MET A 83 -3.12 4.38 4.45
CA MET A 83 -2.12 3.33 4.69
C MET A 83 -2.78 1.97 4.92
N ILE A 84 -2.30 0.97 4.18
CA ILE A 84 -2.68 -0.43 4.31
C ILE A 84 -1.46 -1.16 4.87
N PHE A 85 -1.63 -1.85 5.99
CA PHE A 85 -0.56 -2.52 6.73
C PHE A 85 -0.54 -4.01 6.44
N GLN A 86 0.62 -4.62 6.55
CA GLN A 86 0.86 -6.06 6.39
C GLN A 86 0.01 -6.90 7.36
N GLU A 87 -0.06 -6.53 8.64
CA GLU A 87 -0.83 -7.23 9.68
C GLU A 87 -2.25 -6.67 9.83
N TYR A 88 -2.85 -6.13 8.77
CA TYR A 88 -4.18 -5.51 8.72
C TYR A 88 -4.36 -4.32 9.69
N ALA A 89 -3.72 -4.33 10.85
CA ALA A 89 -3.81 -3.35 11.94
C ALA A 89 -5.28 -3.02 12.31
N LEU A 90 -6.15 -4.04 12.30
CA LEU A 90 -7.54 -3.92 12.72
C LEU A 90 -7.64 -4.06 14.24
N VAL A 91 -8.66 -3.42 14.82
CA VAL A 91 -9.04 -3.67 16.20
C VAL A 91 -9.94 -4.89 16.22
N GLU A 92 -9.43 -6.04 16.65
CA GLU A 92 -10.06 -7.36 16.53
C GLU A 92 -11.47 -7.42 17.12
N ARG A 93 -11.70 -6.78 18.27
CA ARG A 93 -12.97 -6.78 18.99
C ARG A 93 -14.02 -5.82 18.42
N LEU A 94 -13.62 -4.94 17.50
CA LEU A 94 -14.55 -4.03 16.83
C LEU A 94 -15.19 -4.72 15.62
N SER A 95 -16.39 -4.25 15.26
CA SER A 95 -17.05 -4.68 14.03
C SER A 95 -16.29 -4.23 12.79
N VAL A 96 -16.61 -4.82 11.65
CA VAL A 96 -16.12 -4.42 10.34
C VAL A 96 -16.41 -2.93 10.09
N MET A 97 -17.68 -2.52 10.34
CA MET A 97 -18.10 -1.12 10.20
C MET A 97 -17.29 -0.18 11.08
N GLU A 98 -17.11 -0.52 12.36
CA GLU A 98 -16.33 0.30 13.30
C GLU A 98 -14.87 0.41 12.89
N ASN A 99 -14.27 -0.68 12.39
CA ASN A 99 -12.90 -0.66 11.86
C ASN A 99 -12.79 0.27 10.64
N VAL A 100 -13.73 0.23 9.69
CA VAL A 100 -13.72 1.15 8.54
C VAL A 100 -13.89 2.58 9.01
N LEU A 101 -14.88 2.88 9.87
CA LEU A 101 -15.12 4.22 10.41
C LEU A 101 -13.93 4.76 11.22
N SER A 102 -13.09 3.91 11.79
CA SER A 102 -11.85 4.33 12.46
C SER A 102 -10.92 5.15 11.56
N GLY A 103 -10.98 4.96 10.24
CA GLY A 103 -10.28 5.78 9.26
C GLY A 103 -10.69 7.26 9.29
N ARG A 104 -11.88 7.58 9.81
CA ARG A 104 -12.39 8.97 9.95
C ARG A 104 -12.02 9.63 11.28
N LEU A 105 -11.35 8.94 12.21
CA LEU A 105 -10.94 9.49 13.51
C LEU A 105 -10.12 10.78 13.41
N GLY A 106 -9.39 10.94 12.32
CA GLY A 106 -8.65 12.18 12.05
C GLY A 106 -9.54 13.40 11.78
N TYR A 107 -10.81 13.22 11.44
CA TYR A 107 -11.74 14.26 10.98
C TYR A 107 -12.78 14.64 12.04
N VAL A 108 -13.06 13.78 12.99
CA VAL A 108 -14.04 14.00 14.05
C VAL A 108 -13.38 14.54 15.31
N GLY A 109 -14.16 15.25 16.14
CA GLY A 109 -13.69 15.78 17.42
C GLY A 109 -13.51 14.69 18.48
N PHE A 110 -12.78 15.02 19.55
CA PHE A 110 -12.47 14.07 20.64
C PHE A 110 -13.72 13.39 21.20
N TRP A 111 -14.75 14.14 21.57
CA TRP A 111 -15.98 13.58 22.15
C TRP A 111 -16.76 12.69 21.18
N SER A 112 -16.85 13.08 19.91
CA SER A 112 -17.49 12.26 18.87
C SER A 112 -16.73 10.96 18.66
N SER A 113 -15.40 11.00 18.66
CA SER A 113 -14.54 9.82 18.59
C SER A 113 -14.72 8.91 19.81
N TYR A 114 -14.71 9.49 21.02
CA TYR A 114 -14.86 8.72 22.26
C TYR A 114 -16.20 7.98 22.35
N PHE A 115 -17.30 8.65 21.97
CA PHE A 115 -18.65 8.07 21.95
C PHE A 115 -18.98 7.34 20.64
N ARG A 116 -17.99 7.16 19.74
CA ARG A 116 -18.15 6.49 18.42
C ARG A 116 -19.31 7.09 17.58
N ARG A 117 -19.54 8.38 17.73
CA ARG A 117 -20.58 9.13 16.98
C ARG A 117 -19.96 9.69 15.71
N PHE A 118 -20.22 9.04 14.59
CA PHE A 118 -19.80 9.51 13.27
C PHE A 118 -20.95 10.22 12.55
N PRO A 119 -20.65 11.22 11.71
CA PRO A 119 -21.65 11.81 10.82
C PRO A 119 -22.30 10.76 9.93
N GLN A 120 -23.59 10.93 9.61
CA GLN A 120 -24.31 9.98 8.75
C GLN A 120 -23.63 9.80 7.38
N ALA A 121 -23.11 10.89 6.79
CA ALA A 121 -22.36 10.84 5.55
C ALA A 121 -21.10 9.93 5.61
N ASP A 122 -20.42 9.84 6.76
CA ASP A 122 -19.29 8.94 6.95
C ASP A 122 -19.78 7.47 7.04
N ILE A 123 -20.92 7.24 7.68
CA ILE A 123 -21.55 5.91 7.77
C ILE A 123 -21.98 5.43 6.38
N ASP A 124 -22.65 6.29 5.60
CA ASP A 124 -23.10 5.98 4.23
C ASP A 124 -21.89 5.69 3.33
N THR A 125 -20.81 6.47 3.48
CA THR A 125 -19.55 6.23 2.77
C THR A 125 -18.92 4.90 3.16
N ALA A 126 -18.94 4.55 4.45
CA ALA A 126 -18.42 3.27 4.93
C ALA A 126 -19.20 2.09 4.34
N PHE A 127 -20.54 2.16 4.30
CA PHE A 127 -21.38 1.15 3.66
C PHE A 127 -21.07 0.99 2.18
N SER A 128 -20.98 2.09 1.44
CA SER A 128 -20.62 2.08 0.01
C SER A 128 -19.26 1.43 -0.24
N LEU A 129 -18.27 1.71 0.63
CA LEU A 129 -16.95 1.08 0.56
C LEU A 129 -17.01 -0.41 0.88
N LEU A 130 -17.79 -0.82 1.91
CA LEU A 130 -17.96 -2.22 2.26
C LEU A 130 -18.64 -2.99 1.12
N GLN A 131 -19.62 -2.40 0.44
CA GLN A 131 -20.23 -2.96 -0.75
C GLN A 131 -19.19 -3.14 -1.87
N ARG A 132 -18.36 -2.11 -2.13
CA ARG A 132 -17.32 -2.14 -3.18
C ARG A 132 -16.25 -3.22 -2.93
N VAL A 133 -15.92 -3.51 -1.66
CA VAL A 133 -14.98 -4.56 -1.30
C VAL A 133 -15.66 -5.93 -1.04
N GLY A 134 -16.99 -6.04 -1.22
CA GLY A 134 -17.76 -7.28 -1.06
C GLY A 134 -17.90 -7.74 0.39
N LEU A 135 -17.98 -6.81 1.35
CA LEU A 135 -18.09 -7.10 2.79
C LEU A 135 -19.35 -6.50 3.45
N GLU A 136 -20.28 -5.93 2.67
CA GLU A 136 -21.52 -5.34 3.21
C GLU A 136 -22.31 -6.30 4.14
N PRO A 137 -22.50 -7.61 3.79
CA PRO A 137 -23.23 -8.53 4.67
C PRO A 137 -22.50 -8.84 5.98
N MET A 138 -21.25 -8.43 6.11
CA MET A 138 -20.41 -8.68 7.28
C MET A 138 -20.17 -7.43 8.12
N ALA A 139 -20.88 -6.32 7.85
CA ALA A 139 -20.65 -5.02 8.48
C ALA A 139 -20.64 -5.09 10.02
N ASP A 140 -21.52 -5.91 10.61
CA ASP A 140 -21.67 -6.06 12.05
C ASP A 140 -20.79 -7.17 12.67
N LYS A 141 -20.12 -8.00 11.83
CA LYS A 141 -19.23 -9.05 12.33
C LYS A 141 -17.98 -8.42 12.93
N ARG A 142 -17.41 -9.09 13.93
CA ARG A 142 -16.13 -8.69 14.53
C ARG A 142 -14.97 -9.03 13.59
N ALA A 143 -13.91 -8.23 13.67
CA ALA A 143 -12.75 -8.41 12.80
C ALA A 143 -12.00 -9.73 13.07
N ASP A 144 -12.04 -10.28 14.30
CA ASP A 144 -11.43 -11.57 14.65
C ASP A 144 -12.18 -12.78 14.06
N GLU A 145 -13.44 -12.60 13.61
CA GLU A 145 -14.24 -13.65 12.96
C GLU A 145 -13.99 -13.75 11.44
N LEU A 146 -13.15 -12.87 10.88
CA LEU A 146 -12.92 -12.77 9.44
C LEU A 146 -11.72 -13.61 8.99
N SER A 147 -11.76 -14.10 7.74
CA SER A 147 -10.58 -14.66 7.07
C SER A 147 -9.51 -13.59 6.79
N GLY A 148 -8.28 -14.00 6.49
CA GLY A 148 -7.17 -13.08 6.16
C GLY A 148 -7.51 -12.14 5.01
N GLY A 149 -8.06 -12.67 3.90
CA GLY A 149 -8.46 -11.86 2.75
C GLY A 149 -9.61 -10.89 3.07
N GLN A 150 -10.55 -11.29 3.94
CA GLN A 150 -11.63 -10.41 4.41
C GLN A 150 -11.06 -9.29 5.30
N ARG A 151 -10.14 -9.59 6.21
CA ARG A 151 -9.45 -8.58 7.03
C ARG A 151 -8.68 -7.59 6.17
N GLN A 152 -8.01 -8.06 5.11
CA GLN A 152 -7.33 -7.19 4.15
C GLN A 152 -8.30 -6.23 3.46
N ARG A 153 -9.45 -6.72 3.01
CA ARG A 153 -10.50 -5.87 2.40
C ARG A 153 -11.04 -4.82 3.37
N VAL A 154 -11.18 -5.12 4.66
CA VAL A 154 -11.53 -4.13 5.70
C VAL A 154 -10.44 -3.07 5.81
N GLY A 155 -9.15 -3.46 5.81
CA GLY A 155 -8.01 -2.55 5.82
C GLY A 155 -7.99 -1.60 4.62
N ILE A 156 -8.33 -2.11 3.43
CA ILE A 156 -8.47 -1.31 2.20
C ILE A 156 -9.62 -0.29 2.36
N ALA A 157 -10.81 -0.73 2.78
CA ALA A 157 -11.95 0.17 2.99
C ALA A 157 -11.64 1.26 4.03
N ARG A 158 -10.97 0.90 5.14
CA ARG A 158 -10.52 1.84 6.17
C ARG A 158 -9.53 2.89 5.64
N ALA A 159 -8.63 2.50 4.76
CA ALA A 159 -7.70 3.46 4.14
C ALA A 159 -8.43 4.40 3.18
N LEU A 160 -9.40 3.89 2.42
CA LEU A 160 -10.13 4.65 1.40
C LEU A 160 -11.19 5.60 1.96
N ILE A 161 -11.75 5.32 3.15
CA ILE A 161 -12.76 6.21 3.76
C ILE A 161 -12.17 7.58 4.11
N GLN A 162 -10.85 7.69 4.25
CA GLN A 162 -10.16 8.96 4.45
C GLN A 162 -10.24 9.87 3.22
N ASN A 163 -10.66 9.35 2.06
CA ASN A 163 -10.58 10.00 0.76
C ASN A 163 -9.14 10.46 0.45
N PRO A 164 -8.16 9.55 0.48
CA PRO A 164 -6.75 9.89 0.32
C PRO A 164 -6.42 10.31 -1.12
N GLU A 165 -5.28 10.96 -1.29
CA GLU A 165 -4.66 11.29 -2.59
C GLU A 165 -3.52 10.31 -2.92
N LEU A 166 -2.94 9.70 -1.89
CA LEU A 166 -1.86 8.72 -1.96
C LEU A 166 -2.21 7.50 -1.11
N LEU A 167 -2.03 6.30 -1.67
CA LEU A 167 -2.06 5.04 -0.91
C LEU A 167 -0.64 4.52 -0.70
N LEU A 168 -0.33 4.20 0.53
CA LEU A 168 0.89 3.49 0.93
C LEU A 168 0.50 2.10 1.40
N ILE A 169 1.06 1.07 0.79
CA ILE A 169 0.63 -0.30 0.97
C ILE A 169 1.85 -1.15 1.29
N ASP A 170 1.90 -1.68 2.51
CA ASP A 170 3.02 -2.48 3.01
C ASP A 170 2.63 -3.96 3.01
N GLU A 171 3.09 -4.72 2.02
CA GLU A 171 2.91 -6.18 1.85
C GLU A 171 1.44 -6.67 1.94
N PRO A 172 0.56 -6.22 1.04
CA PRO A 172 -0.88 -6.49 1.17
C PRO A 172 -1.27 -7.97 1.00
N THR A 173 -0.36 -8.82 0.57
CA THR A 173 -0.61 -10.22 0.19
C THR A 173 0.26 -11.23 0.94
N ALA A 174 1.09 -10.81 1.91
CA ALA A 174 2.11 -11.65 2.54
C ALA A 174 1.59 -12.91 3.26
N SER A 175 0.32 -12.91 3.69
CA SER A 175 -0.29 -14.03 4.44
C SER A 175 -1.49 -14.63 3.71
N LEU A 176 -1.59 -14.43 2.39
CA LEU A 176 -2.71 -14.87 1.58
C LEU A 176 -2.29 -15.94 0.56
N ASP A 177 -3.23 -16.80 0.21
CA ASP A 177 -3.02 -17.75 -0.89
C ASP A 177 -2.90 -17.01 -2.24
N PRO A 178 -2.34 -17.64 -3.28
CA PRO A 178 -2.08 -16.98 -4.57
C PRO A 178 -3.34 -16.44 -5.25
N LYS A 179 -4.48 -17.13 -5.15
CA LYS A 179 -5.75 -16.69 -5.74
C LYS A 179 -6.27 -15.43 -5.03
N THR A 180 -6.31 -15.46 -3.72
CA THR A 180 -6.72 -14.29 -2.90
C THR A 180 -5.77 -13.12 -3.09
N SER A 181 -4.46 -13.37 -3.21
CA SER A 181 -3.44 -12.35 -3.47
C SER A 181 -3.73 -11.59 -4.77
N ARG A 182 -4.00 -12.31 -5.87
CA ARG A 182 -4.39 -11.69 -7.15
C ARG A 182 -5.67 -10.87 -7.03
N GLN A 183 -6.69 -11.40 -6.34
CA GLN A 183 -7.95 -10.67 -6.12
C GLN A 183 -7.76 -9.38 -5.35
N ILE A 184 -6.92 -9.38 -4.31
CA ILE A 184 -6.60 -8.18 -3.52
C ILE A 184 -5.83 -7.17 -4.37
N MET A 185 -4.85 -7.61 -5.14
CA MET A 185 -4.08 -6.71 -6.01
C MET A 185 -4.95 -6.09 -7.10
N ARG A 186 -5.82 -6.90 -7.75
CA ARG A 186 -6.79 -6.40 -8.72
C ARG A 186 -7.71 -5.36 -8.10
N LEU A 187 -8.30 -5.63 -6.94
CA LEU A 187 -9.16 -4.69 -6.22
C LEU A 187 -8.45 -3.36 -5.92
N ILE A 188 -7.20 -3.42 -5.43
CA ILE A 188 -6.39 -2.22 -5.16
C ILE A 188 -6.18 -1.42 -6.44
N THR A 189 -5.78 -2.08 -7.54
CA THR A 189 -5.47 -1.42 -8.81
C THR A 189 -6.72 -0.77 -9.42
N GLU A 190 -7.86 -1.48 -9.41
CA GLU A 190 -9.15 -0.94 -9.85
C GLU A 190 -9.54 0.32 -9.06
N LEU A 191 -9.47 0.26 -7.73
CA LEU A 191 -9.80 1.39 -6.85
C LEU A 191 -8.85 2.57 -7.06
N CYS A 192 -7.55 2.32 -7.30
CA CYS A 192 -6.58 3.36 -7.65
C CYS A 192 -6.94 4.03 -8.98
N THR A 193 -7.29 3.24 -9.99
CA THR A 193 -7.67 3.74 -11.32
C THR A 193 -8.97 4.55 -11.26
N GLU A 194 -10.01 4.00 -10.66
CA GLU A 194 -11.33 4.66 -10.51
C GLU A 194 -11.21 6.02 -9.83
N ARG A 195 -10.38 6.12 -8.80
CA ARG A 195 -10.22 7.32 -7.98
C ARG A 195 -9.03 8.19 -8.37
N LYS A 196 -8.27 7.79 -9.40
CA LYS A 196 -7.03 8.45 -9.84
C LYS A 196 -6.02 8.62 -8.70
N LEU A 197 -5.92 7.62 -7.82
CA LEU A 197 -5.00 7.61 -6.68
C LEU A 197 -3.59 7.25 -7.12
N ALA A 198 -2.60 7.96 -6.59
CA ALA A 198 -1.24 7.43 -6.59
C ALA A 198 -1.12 6.31 -5.55
N ALA A 199 -0.39 5.25 -5.86
CA ALA A 199 -0.14 4.16 -4.93
C ALA A 199 1.33 3.74 -4.94
N ILE A 200 1.89 3.48 -3.76
CA ILE A 200 3.18 2.82 -3.58
C ILE A 200 2.93 1.52 -2.83
N ILE A 201 3.25 0.41 -3.47
CA ILE A 201 2.96 -0.93 -2.97
C ILE A 201 4.26 -1.68 -2.75
N ASN A 202 4.59 -2.04 -1.51
CA ASN A 202 5.66 -2.98 -1.22
C ASN A 202 5.18 -4.40 -1.54
N ILE A 203 5.82 -5.06 -2.48
CA ILE A 203 5.46 -6.39 -2.96
C ILE A 203 6.71 -7.28 -2.94
N HIS A 204 6.59 -8.47 -2.35
CA HIS A 204 7.67 -9.48 -2.39
C HIS A 204 7.62 -10.33 -3.66
N ASP A 205 6.43 -10.61 -4.18
CA ASP A 205 6.23 -11.40 -5.38
C ASP A 205 6.45 -10.53 -6.64
N VAL A 206 7.52 -10.83 -7.36
CA VAL A 206 7.92 -10.13 -8.58
C VAL A 206 6.87 -10.31 -9.69
N ALA A 207 6.25 -11.50 -9.79
CA ALA A 207 5.21 -11.75 -10.80
C ALA A 207 3.97 -10.89 -10.56
N LEU A 208 3.52 -10.76 -9.30
CA LEU A 208 2.44 -9.84 -8.94
C LEU A 208 2.83 -8.37 -9.21
N ALA A 209 4.06 -7.97 -8.91
CA ALA A 209 4.52 -6.62 -9.21
C ALA A 209 4.48 -6.32 -10.72
N GLN A 210 4.93 -7.25 -11.56
CA GLN A 210 4.89 -7.13 -13.03
C GLN A 210 3.46 -7.11 -13.60
N MET A 211 2.54 -7.83 -12.95
CA MET A 211 1.15 -7.95 -13.42
C MET A 211 0.31 -6.69 -13.10
N PHE A 212 0.54 -6.05 -11.96
CA PHE A 212 -0.37 -5.04 -11.43
C PHE A 212 0.21 -3.63 -11.35
N ALA A 213 1.54 -3.46 -11.42
CA ALA A 213 2.15 -2.13 -11.33
C ALA A 213 2.42 -1.52 -12.72
N GLN A 214 2.30 -0.20 -12.80
CA GLN A 214 2.65 0.59 -13.99
C GLN A 214 4.14 0.97 -14.01
N ARG A 215 4.79 0.96 -12.84
CA ARG A 215 6.20 1.28 -12.64
C ARG A 215 6.73 0.47 -11.49
N ILE A 216 7.96 0.01 -11.62
CA ILE A 216 8.63 -0.79 -10.59
C ILE A 216 9.90 -0.08 -10.16
N VAL A 217 10.10 0.00 -8.85
CA VAL A 217 11.33 0.51 -8.23
C VAL A 217 11.95 -0.61 -7.42
N GLY A 218 13.17 -0.98 -7.80
CA GLY A 218 13.99 -1.97 -7.10
C GLY A 218 14.90 -1.31 -6.06
N LEU A 219 14.77 -1.72 -4.81
CA LEU A 219 15.65 -1.29 -3.72
C LEU A 219 16.64 -2.38 -3.35
N GLN A 220 17.92 -1.99 -3.16
CA GLN A 220 18.97 -2.82 -2.58
C GLN A 220 19.79 -1.99 -1.58
N LEU A 221 19.99 -2.52 -0.37
CA LEU A 221 20.80 -1.89 0.68
C LEU A 221 20.49 -0.40 0.94
N GLY A 222 19.22 -0.03 0.84
CA GLY A 222 18.72 1.32 1.10
C GLY A 222 18.82 2.29 -0.07
N SER A 223 19.22 1.83 -1.25
CA SER A 223 19.34 2.64 -2.47
C SER A 223 18.44 2.11 -3.58
N ILE A 224 17.95 2.99 -4.47
CA ILE A 224 17.27 2.58 -5.69
C ILE A 224 18.33 2.09 -6.68
N VAL A 225 18.17 0.87 -7.16
CA VAL A 225 19.02 0.24 -8.18
C VAL A 225 18.29 0.01 -9.50
N TYR A 226 16.97 0.07 -9.48
CA TYR A 226 16.13 0.00 -10.67
C TYR A 226 14.94 0.96 -10.52
N ASP A 227 14.58 1.61 -11.60
CA ASP A 227 13.41 2.46 -11.71
C ASP A 227 12.92 2.46 -13.17
N GLY A 228 11.87 1.71 -13.45
CA GLY A 228 11.42 1.52 -14.83
C GLY A 228 10.07 0.82 -14.95
N SER A 229 9.73 0.42 -16.18
CA SER A 229 8.50 -0.31 -16.47
C SER A 229 8.62 -1.79 -16.07
N PRO A 230 7.48 -2.49 -15.85
CA PRO A 230 7.47 -3.92 -15.56
C PRO A 230 8.19 -4.79 -16.60
N GLU A 231 8.16 -4.38 -17.89
CA GLU A 231 8.81 -5.08 -19.00
C GLU A 231 10.33 -5.01 -18.94
N GLY A 232 10.87 -3.96 -18.30
CA GLY A 232 12.29 -3.75 -18.11
C GLY A 232 12.92 -4.63 -17.03
N LEU A 233 12.15 -5.41 -16.28
CA LEU A 233 12.66 -6.38 -15.29
C LEU A 233 13.22 -7.62 -15.99
N THR A 234 14.44 -7.52 -16.53
CA THR A 234 15.16 -8.64 -17.09
C THR A 234 15.81 -9.48 -15.98
N PRO A 235 16.25 -10.74 -16.26
CA PRO A 235 17.01 -11.54 -15.31
C PRO A 235 18.23 -10.82 -14.74
N GLU A 236 18.94 -10.02 -15.54
CA GLU A 236 20.11 -9.25 -15.14
C GLU A 236 19.72 -8.15 -14.13
N VAL A 237 18.59 -7.46 -14.35
CA VAL A 237 18.05 -6.44 -13.42
C VAL A 237 17.60 -7.12 -12.12
N LEU A 238 16.96 -8.28 -12.19
CA LEU A 238 16.58 -9.04 -11.00
C LEU A 238 17.81 -9.49 -10.21
N THR A 239 18.85 -9.96 -10.89
CA THR A 239 20.14 -10.28 -10.25
C THR A 239 20.76 -9.06 -9.58
N GLN A 240 20.68 -7.88 -10.20
CA GLN A 240 21.14 -6.64 -9.58
C GLN A 240 20.36 -6.28 -8.31
N ILE A 241 19.04 -6.54 -8.29
CA ILE A 241 18.18 -6.21 -7.14
C ILE A 241 18.35 -7.21 -6.00
N TYR A 242 18.34 -8.53 -6.32
CA TYR A 242 18.23 -9.61 -5.33
C TYR A 242 19.54 -10.37 -5.09
N GLY A 243 20.50 -10.28 -5.99
CA GLY A 243 21.69 -11.11 -6.04
C GLY A 243 21.58 -12.26 -7.02
N GLU A 244 22.59 -13.15 -7.03
CA GLU A 244 22.62 -14.30 -7.94
C GLU A 244 21.59 -15.35 -7.52
N GLU A 245 20.51 -15.48 -8.29
CA GLU A 245 19.49 -16.53 -8.21
C GLU A 245 19.07 -16.93 -9.63
N ASP A 246 18.47 -18.11 -9.78
CA ASP A 246 17.92 -18.55 -11.07
C ASP A 246 16.55 -17.89 -11.34
N TRP A 247 16.58 -16.74 -11.99
CA TRP A 247 15.41 -15.94 -12.32
C TRP A 247 14.62 -16.45 -13.54
N THR A 248 15.08 -17.49 -14.22
CA THR A 248 14.40 -18.07 -15.40
C THR A 248 13.05 -18.71 -15.04
N ALA A 249 12.92 -19.21 -13.80
CA ALA A 249 11.68 -19.77 -13.27
C ALA A 249 10.57 -18.73 -13.06
N VAL A 250 10.92 -17.46 -12.79
CA VAL A 250 9.95 -16.37 -12.61
C VAL A 250 9.22 -16.06 -13.91
N ARG A 251 9.93 -16.13 -15.05
CA ARG A 251 9.35 -15.95 -16.38
C ARG A 251 8.32 -17.03 -16.72
N LYS A 252 8.61 -18.30 -16.40
CA LYS A 252 7.69 -19.43 -16.65
C LYS A 252 6.39 -19.31 -15.84
N ARG A 253 6.43 -18.76 -14.63
CA ARG A 253 5.22 -18.51 -13.83
C ARG A 253 4.33 -17.43 -14.45
N LYS A 254 4.91 -16.35 -14.96
CA LYS A 254 4.17 -15.28 -15.64
C LYS A 254 3.39 -15.81 -16.85
N ASP A 255 4.05 -16.65 -17.68
CA ASP A 255 3.45 -17.21 -18.89
C ASP A 255 2.33 -18.22 -18.56
N SER A 256 2.47 -19.02 -17.50
CA SER A 256 1.43 -19.96 -17.07
C SER A 256 0.24 -19.28 -16.36
N GLU A 257 0.48 -18.19 -15.62
CA GLU A 257 -0.58 -17.45 -14.90
C GLU A 257 -1.38 -16.55 -15.85
N SER A 258 -0.76 -15.99 -16.91
CA SER A 258 -1.49 -15.24 -17.94
C SER A 258 -2.39 -16.13 -18.79
N HIS A 259 -2.05 -17.41 -19.00
CA HIS A 259 -2.91 -18.37 -19.71
C HIS A 259 -4.11 -18.76 -18.85
N GLN A 260 -3.95 -18.97 -17.55
CA GLN A 260 -5.07 -19.26 -16.65
C GLN A 260 -6.08 -18.11 -16.52
N GLU A 261 -5.64 -16.86 -16.61
CA GLU A 261 -6.56 -15.70 -16.61
C GLU A 261 -7.43 -15.61 -17.87
N VAL A 262 -6.89 -16.01 -19.02
CA VAL A 262 -7.66 -16.04 -20.28
C VAL A 262 -8.72 -17.14 -20.20
N ASP A 263 -8.35 -18.32 -19.73
CA ASP A 263 -9.27 -19.46 -19.59
C ASP A 263 -10.39 -19.18 -18.56
N GLU A 264 -10.10 -18.54 -17.40
CA GLU A 264 -11.12 -18.16 -16.41
C GLU A 264 -12.07 -17.04 -16.90
N LEU A 265 -11.65 -16.21 -17.85
CA LEU A 265 -12.50 -15.19 -18.48
C LEU A 265 -13.41 -15.81 -19.56
N GLU A 266 -12.97 -16.85 -20.27
CA GLU A 266 -13.78 -17.57 -21.25
C GLU A 266 -14.82 -18.50 -20.60
N GLU A 267 -14.54 -19.09 -19.43
CA GLU A 267 -15.52 -19.92 -18.69
C GLU A 267 -16.63 -19.11 -18.00
N ASN A 268 -16.51 -17.81 -17.85
CA ASN A 268 -17.50 -16.93 -17.20
C ASN A 268 -18.31 -16.05 -18.18
N LEU A 269 -18.18 -16.32 -19.51
CA LEU A 269 -19.01 -15.73 -20.59
C LEU A 269 -20.05 -16.74 -21.11
#